data_cd2ad44127eaeb57f3743a7312da2be6
#
_entry.id   cd2ad44127eaeb57f3743a7312da2be6
#
_cell.length_a   1.000
_cell.length_b   1.000
_cell.length_c   1.000
_cell.angle_alpha   90.00
_cell.angle_beta   90.00
_cell.angle_gamma   90.00
#
_symmetry.space_group_name_H-M   'P 1'
#
loop_
_entity.id
_entity.type
_entity.pdbx_description
1 polymer ?
#
loop_
_entity_poly.entity_id
_entity_poly.type
_entity_poly.pdbx_seq_one_letter_code
_entity_poly.pdbx_strand_id
1 'polypeptide(L)'
;MKEIKRGDIYLADLGDNIGSVQRGERPVIVVQNNKGNRYSPTITVIPITTKIHRSKGFPTHAILDHMGGLDEESASMAEQITTISRGKLARYIGHLNDKFMISHIDKTLQIQLGLFTPASGVNYARGKTAEILDSFGLGSEKSSGIGVPIWYKVSLTVEEAAEYSNIGVNRIRELCKDPMTKFSFKVGKKVLIKREAFDEYLRGISLM
;
A
#
# COMPACT_ATOMS: atom_id res chain seq x y z
N MET A 1 4.95 -30.82 -9.43
CA MET A 1 5.29 -29.63 -8.59
C MET A 1 4.01 -29.12 -7.98
N LYS A 2 4.02 -28.74 -6.69
CA LYS A 2 2.88 -28.07 -6.05
C LYS A 2 2.59 -26.76 -6.78
N GLU A 3 1.33 -26.43 -6.99
CA GLU A 3 0.91 -25.14 -7.53
C GLU A 3 1.35 -24.01 -6.57
N ILE A 4 2.09 -23.02 -7.08
CA ILE A 4 2.56 -21.87 -6.28
C ILE A 4 1.40 -20.91 -6.11
N LYS A 5 1.09 -20.51 -4.87
CA LYS A 5 0.03 -19.58 -4.53
C LYS A 5 0.59 -18.33 -3.84
N ARG A 6 -0.13 -17.22 -3.99
CA ARG A 6 0.12 -16.03 -3.18
C ARG A 6 -0.01 -16.36 -1.70
N GLY A 7 0.93 -15.91 -0.87
CA GLY A 7 1.02 -16.26 0.55
C GLY A 7 1.84 -17.51 0.86
N ASP A 8 2.23 -18.29 -0.16
CA ASP A 8 3.15 -19.42 0.07
C ASP A 8 4.51 -18.90 0.52
N ILE A 9 5.12 -19.63 1.45
CA ILE A 9 6.49 -19.41 1.92
C ILE A 9 7.38 -20.52 1.37
N TYR A 10 8.47 -20.09 0.75
CA TYR A 10 9.50 -20.99 0.21
C TYR A 10 10.88 -20.59 0.72
N LEU A 11 11.76 -21.54 0.89
CA LEU A 11 13.19 -21.28 0.88
C LEU A 11 13.59 -20.97 -0.57
N ALA A 12 14.26 -19.83 -0.79
CA ALA A 12 14.66 -19.40 -2.13
C ALA A 12 16.08 -18.83 -2.15
N ASP A 13 16.79 -19.06 -3.23
CA ASP A 13 18.07 -18.44 -3.50
C ASP A 13 17.89 -17.06 -4.15
N LEU A 14 18.27 -16.01 -3.42
CA LEU A 14 18.23 -14.64 -3.92
C LEU A 14 19.48 -14.22 -4.71
N GLY A 15 20.47 -15.12 -4.80
CA GLY A 15 21.73 -14.87 -5.49
C GLY A 15 22.70 -13.99 -4.69
N ASP A 16 23.76 -13.53 -5.37
CA ASP A 16 24.84 -12.72 -4.80
C ASP A 16 24.61 -11.24 -5.06
N ASN A 17 23.68 -10.64 -4.32
CA ASN A 17 23.37 -9.22 -4.43
C ASN A 17 24.43 -8.35 -3.70
N ILE A 18 24.59 -7.10 -4.15
CA ILE A 18 25.56 -6.14 -3.62
C ILE A 18 24.90 -5.22 -2.58
N GLY A 19 25.70 -4.83 -1.58
CA GLY A 19 25.28 -3.85 -0.56
C GLY A 19 24.24 -4.40 0.42
N SER A 20 23.19 -3.62 0.67
CA SER A 20 22.11 -3.95 1.63
C SER A 20 20.99 -4.80 1.05
N VAL A 21 21.03 -5.12 -0.23
CA VAL A 21 20.03 -6.00 -0.86
C VAL A 21 20.16 -7.41 -0.30
N GLN A 22 19.03 -8.04 0.00
CA GLN A 22 19.00 -9.38 0.56
C GLN A 22 19.55 -10.40 -0.42
N ARG A 23 20.38 -11.34 0.08
CA ARG A 23 21.14 -12.32 -0.72
C ARG A 23 21.16 -13.70 -0.08
N GLY A 24 21.58 -14.67 -0.88
CA GLY A 24 21.73 -16.07 -0.46
C GLY A 24 20.40 -16.77 -0.24
N GLU A 25 20.46 -17.96 0.30
CA GLU A 25 19.27 -18.76 0.62
C GLU A 25 18.55 -18.25 1.85
N ARG A 26 17.23 -18.00 1.72
CA ARG A 26 16.38 -17.57 2.82
C ARG A 26 14.90 -17.80 2.57
N PRO A 27 14.06 -17.81 3.62
CA PRO A 27 12.64 -17.82 3.44
C PRO A 27 12.14 -16.56 2.73
N VAL A 28 11.20 -16.74 1.81
CA VAL A 28 10.52 -15.66 1.07
C VAL A 28 9.01 -15.91 1.04
N ILE A 29 8.22 -14.84 1.02
CA ILE A 29 6.77 -14.89 0.82
C ILE A 29 6.47 -14.60 -0.65
N VAL A 30 5.68 -15.44 -1.31
CA VAL A 30 5.15 -15.18 -2.64
C VAL A 30 4.06 -14.11 -2.56
N VAL A 31 4.30 -12.96 -3.20
CA VAL A 31 3.35 -11.83 -3.22
C VAL A 31 2.73 -11.60 -4.59
N GLN A 32 3.25 -12.24 -5.63
CA GLN A 32 2.68 -12.22 -6.97
C GLN A 32 1.27 -12.84 -6.96
N ASN A 33 0.36 -12.30 -7.76
CA ASN A 33 -1.00 -12.84 -7.91
C ASN A 33 -1.00 -14.26 -8.51
N ASN A 34 -2.06 -15.04 -8.22
CA ASN A 34 -2.12 -16.46 -8.61
C ASN A 34 -2.15 -16.68 -10.14
N LYS A 35 -2.67 -15.74 -10.92
CA LYS A 35 -2.61 -15.81 -12.38
C LYS A 35 -1.17 -15.70 -12.88
N GLY A 36 -0.41 -14.73 -12.34
CA GLY A 36 1.03 -14.60 -12.59
C GLY A 36 1.79 -15.85 -12.13
N ASN A 37 1.50 -16.35 -10.92
CA ASN A 37 2.13 -17.57 -10.39
C ASN A 37 1.93 -18.78 -11.30
N ARG A 38 0.81 -18.87 -11.99
CA ARG A 38 0.52 -19.99 -12.89
C ARG A 38 1.25 -19.90 -14.23
N TYR A 39 1.37 -18.71 -14.81
CA TYR A 39 1.79 -18.53 -16.20
C TYR A 39 3.15 -17.88 -16.39
N SER A 40 3.69 -17.17 -15.37
CA SER A 40 4.97 -16.49 -15.48
C SER A 40 6.15 -17.41 -15.19
N PRO A 41 7.28 -17.26 -15.90
CA PRO A 41 8.55 -17.92 -15.56
C PRO A 41 9.23 -17.30 -14.34
N THR A 42 8.75 -16.16 -13.87
CA THR A 42 9.27 -15.42 -12.71
C THR A 42 8.22 -15.30 -11.61
N ILE A 43 8.69 -15.11 -10.37
CA ILE A 43 7.86 -14.96 -9.17
C ILE A 43 8.32 -13.72 -8.42
N THR A 44 7.37 -12.87 -8.04
CA THR A 44 7.63 -11.73 -7.16
C THR A 44 7.49 -12.16 -5.70
N VAL A 45 8.51 -11.88 -4.92
CA VAL A 45 8.64 -12.34 -3.53
C VAL A 45 9.09 -11.21 -2.60
N ILE A 46 8.84 -11.38 -1.30
CA ILE A 46 9.42 -10.56 -0.22
C ILE A 46 10.29 -11.46 0.66
N PRO A 47 11.54 -11.09 0.94
CA PRO A 47 12.40 -11.82 1.87
C PRO A 47 11.88 -11.74 3.31
N ILE A 48 12.19 -12.77 4.09
CA ILE A 48 11.93 -12.88 5.52
C ILE A 48 13.27 -12.82 6.28
N THR A 49 13.25 -12.23 7.47
CA THR A 49 14.41 -12.14 8.37
C THR A 49 14.04 -12.54 9.80
N THR A 50 14.95 -13.22 10.50
CA THR A 50 14.84 -13.51 11.94
C THR A 50 15.40 -12.37 12.81
N LYS A 51 15.97 -11.32 12.23
CA LYS A 51 16.51 -10.17 12.95
C LYS A 51 15.43 -9.18 13.36
N ILE A 52 14.48 -9.63 14.17
CA ILE A 52 13.26 -8.90 14.56
C ILE A 52 13.55 -7.62 15.32
N HIS A 53 14.62 -7.58 16.14
CA HIS A 53 15.00 -6.39 16.89
C HIS A 53 15.24 -5.17 15.98
N ARG A 54 15.62 -5.41 14.73
CA ARG A 54 15.77 -4.38 13.69
C ARG A 54 14.47 -4.10 12.92
N SER A 55 13.49 -4.99 13.03
CA SER A 55 12.23 -4.89 12.28
C SER A 55 11.12 -4.18 13.06
N LYS A 56 11.23 -4.13 14.39
CA LYS A 56 10.23 -3.47 15.24
C LYS A 56 10.16 -1.97 14.95
N GLY A 57 8.98 -1.51 14.52
CA GLY A 57 8.71 -0.11 14.20
C GLY A 57 8.91 0.27 12.72
N PHE A 58 9.41 -0.62 11.87
CA PHE A 58 9.45 -0.37 10.43
C PHE A 58 8.07 -0.56 9.80
N PRO A 59 7.50 0.46 9.14
CA PRO A 59 6.16 0.38 8.54
C PRO A 59 6.09 -0.59 7.35
N THR A 60 7.24 -0.93 6.76
CA THR A 60 7.39 -1.89 5.66
C THR A 60 7.61 -3.32 6.13
N HIS A 61 7.65 -3.56 7.46
CA HIS A 61 7.82 -4.88 8.04
C HIS A 61 6.51 -5.39 8.66
N ALA A 62 6.21 -6.67 8.44
CA ALA A 62 5.16 -7.38 9.17
C ALA A 62 5.78 -8.51 9.99
N ILE A 63 5.46 -8.56 11.29
CA ILE A 63 5.94 -9.61 12.18
C ILE A 63 5.19 -10.90 11.89
N LEU A 64 5.93 -11.99 11.81
CA LEU A 64 5.49 -13.35 11.55
C LEU A 64 5.84 -14.20 12.79
N ASP A 65 4.93 -14.23 13.74
CA ASP A 65 5.12 -14.96 14.99
C ASP A 65 4.77 -16.45 14.79
N HIS A 66 5.79 -17.28 14.55
CA HIS A 66 5.66 -18.73 14.30
C HIS A 66 4.58 -19.09 13.27
N MET A 67 4.39 -18.23 12.24
CA MET A 67 3.35 -18.37 11.24
C MET A 67 3.85 -18.98 9.94
N GLY A 68 2.94 -19.59 9.18
CA GLY A 68 3.23 -20.05 7.82
C GLY A 68 4.31 -21.13 7.75
N GLY A 69 4.51 -21.92 8.81
CA GLY A 69 5.51 -22.98 8.87
C GLY A 69 6.94 -22.51 9.19
N LEU A 70 7.07 -21.26 9.67
CA LEU A 70 8.36 -20.75 10.18
C LEU A 70 8.56 -21.22 11.63
N ASP A 71 9.77 -21.69 11.91
CA ASP A 71 10.15 -22.21 13.24
C ASP A 71 10.49 -21.09 14.23
N GLU A 72 10.88 -19.92 13.74
CA GLU A 72 11.30 -18.76 14.53
C GLU A 72 10.42 -17.54 14.28
N GLU A 73 10.27 -16.69 15.32
CA GLU A 73 9.69 -15.37 15.16
C GLU A 73 10.49 -14.61 14.10
N SER A 74 9.80 -14.13 13.08
CA SER A 74 10.42 -13.56 11.89
C SER A 74 9.71 -12.27 11.47
N ALA A 75 10.25 -11.56 10.49
CA ALA A 75 9.61 -10.40 9.89
C ALA A 75 9.77 -10.43 8.36
N SER A 76 8.71 -10.05 7.65
CA SER A 76 8.80 -9.77 6.21
C SER A 76 9.39 -8.38 5.98
N MET A 77 10.10 -8.19 4.86
CA MET A 77 10.76 -6.93 4.48
C MET A 77 10.24 -6.47 3.13
N ALA A 78 9.14 -5.70 3.11
CA ALA A 78 8.52 -5.25 1.86
C ALA A 78 9.42 -4.31 1.04
N GLU A 79 10.34 -3.57 1.68
CA GLU A 79 11.34 -2.75 1.02
C GLU A 79 12.36 -3.56 0.21
N GLN A 80 12.43 -4.87 0.45
CA GLN A 80 13.27 -5.80 -0.29
C GLN A 80 12.49 -6.64 -1.32
N ILE A 81 11.28 -6.18 -1.71
CA ILE A 81 10.49 -6.84 -2.76
C ILE A 81 11.35 -7.03 -4.01
N THR A 82 11.36 -8.24 -4.53
CA THR A 82 12.16 -8.59 -5.69
C THR A 82 11.49 -9.64 -6.56
N THR A 83 11.95 -9.77 -7.79
CA THR A 83 11.49 -10.80 -8.73
C THR A 83 12.62 -11.79 -8.99
N ILE A 84 12.32 -13.08 -8.79
CA ILE A 84 13.25 -14.16 -9.01
C ILE A 84 12.73 -15.13 -10.08
N SER A 85 13.63 -15.90 -10.68
CA SER A 85 13.23 -17.02 -11.53
C SER A 85 12.50 -18.07 -10.70
N ARG A 86 11.43 -18.67 -11.26
CA ARG A 86 10.67 -19.75 -10.60
C ARG A 86 11.55 -20.89 -10.11
N GLY A 87 12.60 -21.25 -10.86
CA GLY A 87 13.55 -22.30 -10.49
C GLY A 87 14.40 -22.00 -9.26
N LYS A 88 14.41 -20.76 -8.76
CA LYS A 88 15.11 -20.38 -7.52
C LYS A 88 14.29 -20.67 -6.25
N LEU A 89 13.02 -21.05 -6.37
CA LEU A 89 12.22 -21.57 -5.26
C LEU A 89 12.65 -23.02 -4.97
N ALA A 90 13.36 -23.24 -3.87
CA ALA A 90 13.92 -24.55 -3.53
C ALA A 90 12.91 -25.42 -2.77
N ARG A 91 12.53 -25.06 -1.54
CA ARG A 91 11.69 -25.87 -0.65
C ARG A 91 10.48 -25.08 -0.17
N TYR A 92 9.30 -25.69 -0.28
CA TYR A 92 8.09 -25.17 0.34
C TYR A 92 8.19 -25.28 1.87
N ILE A 93 7.89 -24.19 2.57
CA ILE A 93 7.89 -24.12 4.03
C ILE A 93 6.46 -24.17 4.54
N GLY A 94 5.58 -23.29 4.03
CA GLY A 94 4.20 -23.22 4.46
C GLY A 94 3.43 -22.11 3.78
N HIS A 95 2.32 -21.66 4.40
CA HIS A 95 1.40 -20.70 3.79
C HIS A 95 0.83 -19.73 4.84
N LEU A 96 0.77 -18.45 4.50
CA LEU A 96 0.05 -17.43 5.24
C LEU A 96 -1.39 -17.34 4.74
N ASN A 97 -2.35 -17.34 5.64
CA ASN A 97 -3.75 -17.22 5.26
C ASN A 97 -4.07 -15.84 4.65
N ASP A 98 -5.14 -15.77 3.85
CA ASP A 98 -5.55 -14.57 3.13
C ASP A 98 -5.83 -13.39 4.07
N LYS A 99 -6.38 -13.64 5.26
CA LYS A 99 -6.65 -12.60 6.25
C LYS A 99 -5.36 -11.90 6.69
N PHE A 100 -4.30 -12.65 6.97
CA PHE A 100 -3.00 -12.10 7.34
C PHE A 100 -2.35 -11.39 6.15
N MET A 101 -2.41 -11.97 4.95
CA MET A 101 -1.90 -11.36 3.73
C MET A 101 -2.51 -9.98 3.52
N ILE A 102 -3.85 -9.85 3.53
CA ILE A 102 -4.54 -8.58 3.32
C ILE A 102 -4.29 -7.58 4.45
N SER A 103 -4.34 -8.04 5.71
CA SER A 103 -4.27 -7.13 6.86
C SER A 103 -2.86 -6.66 7.20
N HIS A 104 -1.81 -7.36 6.78
CA HIS A 104 -0.41 -7.07 7.12
C HIS A 104 0.48 -6.95 5.88
N ILE A 105 0.63 -8.01 5.09
CA ILE A 105 1.58 -8.03 3.98
C ILE A 105 1.20 -7.01 2.89
N ASP A 106 -0.07 -6.95 2.50
CA ASP A 106 -0.52 -6.00 1.47
C ASP A 106 -0.37 -4.54 1.93
N LYS A 107 -0.57 -4.28 3.21
CA LYS A 107 -0.33 -2.94 3.78
C LYS A 107 1.14 -2.54 3.73
N THR A 108 2.05 -3.45 4.11
CA THR A 108 3.49 -3.15 4.04
C THR A 108 3.94 -2.90 2.60
N LEU A 109 3.40 -3.65 1.63
CA LEU A 109 3.64 -3.43 0.20
C LEU A 109 3.06 -2.10 -0.29
N GLN A 110 1.85 -1.75 0.13
CA GLN A 110 1.23 -0.47 -0.23
C GLN A 110 2.06 0.71 0.31
N ILE A 111 2.58 0.61 1.54
CA ILE A 111 3.48 1.61 2.11
C ILE A 111 4.77 1.69 1.29
N GLN A 112 5.42 0.56 1.03
CA GLN A 112 6.67 0.50 0.28
C GLN A 112 6.55 1.09 -1.13
N LEU A 113 5.43 0.86 -1.80
CA LEU A 113 5.18 1.33 -3.17
C LEU A 113 4.55 2.73 -3.22
N GLY A 114 4.34 3.40 -2.08
CA GLY A 114 3.68 4.70 -1.99
C GLY A 114 2.20 4.66 -2.38
N LEU A 115 1.57 3.48 -2.37
CA LEU A 115 0.16 3.30 -2.69
C LEU A 115 -0.77 3.47 -1.48
N PHE A 116 -0.20 3.50 -0.28
CA PHE A 116 -0.89 3.68 0.97
C PHE A 116 -0.38 4.94 1.66
N THR A 117 -1.22 5.99 1.70
CA THR A 117 -1.07 7.08 2.64
C THR A 117 -1.91 6.74 3.87
N PRO A 118 -1.32 6.63 5.08
CA PRO A 118 -2.11 6.43 6.28
C PRO A 118 -3.14 7.56 6.38
N ALA A 119 -4.44 7.22 6.35
CA ALA A 119 -5.47 8.19 6.71
C ALA A 119 -5.09 8.73 8.11
N SER A 120 -5.05 10.05 8.25
CA SER A 120 -4.83 10.76 9.50
C SER A 120 -5.72 10.17 10.59
N GLY A 121 -5.18 9.36 11.49
CA GLY A 121 -5.93 8.69 12.56
C GLY A 121 -5.32 7.42 13.12
N VAL A 122 -4.39 6.79 12.43
CA VAL A 122 -3.63 5.68 13.05
C VAL A 122 -2.41 6.29 13.72
N ASN A 123 -2.47 6.44 15.04
CA ASN A 123 -1.31 6.74 15.88
C ASN A 123 -0.33 5.55 15.79
N TYR A 124 0.53 5.54 14.77
CA TYR A 124 1.80 4.85 14.88
C TYR A 124 2.55 5.52 16.04
N ALA A 125 2.99 4.71 17.00
CA ALA A 125 3.59 5.16 18.25
C ALA A 125 4.42 6.46 18.06
N ARG A 126 3.87 7.57 18.59
CA ARG A 126 4.53 8.87 18.59
C ARG A 126 5.92 8.70 19.21
N GLY A 127 6.98 8.89 18.44
CA GLY A 127 8.31 9.05 18.96
C GLY A 127 9.44 8.44 18.12
N LYS A 128 9.26 7.25 17.55
CA LYS A 128 10.35 6.60 16.78
C LYS A 128 10.12 6.54 15.28
N THR A 129 8.87 6.58 14.83
CA THR A 129 8.53 6.50 13.40
C THR A 129 8.87 7.78 12.65
N ALA A 130 8.78 8.95 13.29
CA ALA A 130 9.13 10.22 12.69
C ALA A 130 10.65 10.32 12.44
N GLU A 131 11.47 9.87 13.38
CA GLU A 131 12.94 9.87 13.24
C GLU A 131 13.40 8.88 12.16
N ILE A 132 12.70 7.75 12.01
CA ILE A 132 13.00 6.76 11.00
C ILE A 132 12.60 7.27 9.60
N LEU A 133 11.45 7.90 9.46
CA LEU A 133 11.02 8.51 8.18
C LEU A 133 11.93 9.66 7.77
N ASP A 134 12.42 10.46 8.73
CA ASP A 134 13.44 11.51 8.50
C ASP A 134 14.77 10.92 8.03
N SER A 135 15.20 9.79 8.57
CA SER A 135 16.45 9.13 8.17
C SER A 135 16.41 8.56 6.75
N PHE A 136 15.21 8.33 6.19
CA PHE A 136 15.00 7.91 4.80
C PHE A 136 14.72 9.08 3.85
N GLY A 137 14.83 10.35 4.30
CA GLY A 137 14.50 11.52 3.49
C GLY A 137 13.00 11.69 3.24
N LEU A 138 12.15 10.97 3.99
CA LEU A 138 10.69 11.04 3.95
C LEU A 138 10.13 11.89 5.11
N GLY A 139 11.02 12.56 5.86
CA GLY A 139 10.72 13.44 6.98
C GLY A 139 10.44 14.87 6.53
N SER A 140 9.30 15.33 6.96
CA SER A 140 8.87 16.72 7.11
C SER A 140 9.12 17.69 5.94
N GLU A 141 8.38 17.60 4.88
CA GLU A 141 7.77 18.84 4.40
C GLU A 141 6.71 19.24 5.44
N LYS A 142 6.82 20.47 5.96
CA LYS A 142 5.88 21.06 6.92
C LYS A 142 4.46 20.79 6.46
N SER A 143 3.72 20.06 7.25
CA SER A 143 2.35 19.61 7.10
C SER A 143 1.41 20.59 6.42
N SER A 144 1.35 20.55 5.10
CA SER A 144 0.10 20.65 4.38
C SER A 144 -0.42 19.20 4.33
N GLY A 145 -1.49 18.90 5.08
CA GLY A 145 -1.92 17.54 5.41
C GLY A 145 -1.78 16.58 4.25
N ILE A 146 -1.03 15.50 4.47
CA ILE A 146 -1.00 14.34 3.58
C ILE A 146 -2.39 13.69 3.71
N GLY A 147 -3.34 14.26 2.97
CA GLY A 147 -4.69 13.75 2.86
C GLY A 147 -4.72 12.54 1.93
N VAL A 148 -5.74 11.70 2.10
CA VAL A 148 -6.09 10.70 1.10
C VAL A 148 -6.05 11.38 -0.28
N PRO A 149 -5.34 10.84 -1.28
CA PRO A 149 -5.34 11.41 -2.62
C PRO A 149 -6.77 11.69 -3.09
N ILE A 150 -6.97 12.81 -3.77
CA ILE A 150 -8.30 13.32 -4.12
C ILE A 150 -9.14 12.25 -4.84
N TRP A 151 -8.51 11.45 -5.70
CA TRP A 151 -9.16 10.36 -6.45
C TRP A 151 -9.57 9.12 -5.62
N TYR A 152 -9.15 9.04 -4.36
CA TYR A 152 -9.60 7.99 -3.42
C TYR A 152 -10.66 8.49 -2.43
N LYS A 153 -10.93 9.79 -2.38
CA LYS A 153 -11.94 10.36 -1.48
C LYS A 153 -13.35 10.08 -1.99
N VAL A 154 -14.22 9.66 -1.09
CA VAL A 154 -15.66 9.51 -1.36
C VAL A 154 -16.33 10.89 -1.46
N SER A 155 -15.82 11.85 -0.69
CA SER A 155 -16.33 13.24 -0.67
C SER A 155 -15.16 14.22 -0.73
N LEU A 156 -15.32 15.29 -1.52
CA LEU A 156 -14.33 16.34 -1.74
C LEU A 156 -14.80 17.64 -1.07
N THR A 157 -13.86 18.45 -0.60
CA THR A 157 -14.14 19.87 -0.32
C THR A 157 -14.28 20.63 -1.64
N VAL A 158 -14.74 21.87 -1.58
CA VAL A 158 -14.89 22.72 -2.79
C VAL A 158 -13.52 22.95 -3.44
N GLU A 159 -12.49 23.15 -2.65
CA GLU A 159 -11.10 23.35 -3.08
C GLU A 159 -10.53 22.08 -3.73
N GLU A 160 -10.74 20.91 -3.12
CA GLU A 160 -10.32 19.63 -3.67
C GLU A 160 -11.05 19.27 -4.97
N ALA A 161 -12.35 19.61 -5.08
CA ALA A 161 -13.11 19.40 -6.30
C ALA A 161 -12.62 20.31 -7.44
N ALA A 162 -12.19 21.53 -7.12
CA ALA A 162 -11.60 22.44 -8.08
C ALA A 162 -10.24 21.91 -8.60
N GLU A 163 -9.38 21.41 -7.72
CA GLU A 163 -8.13 20.77 -8.06
C GLU A 163 -8.34 19.48 -8.90
N TYR A 164 -9.29 18.64 -8.49
CA TYR A 164 -9.64 17.40 -9.15
C TYR A 164 -10.16 17.59 -10.59
N SER A 165 -11.00 18.59 -10.81
CA SER A 165 -11.68 18.81 -12.09
C SER A 165 -11.03 19.89 -12.97
N ASN A 166 -10.01 20.59 -12.46
CA ASN A 166 -9.42 21.78 -13.07
C ASN A 166 -10.45 22.90 -13.35
N ILE A 167 -11.57 22.94 -12.60
CA ILE A 167 -12.58 23.99 -12.65
C ILE A 167 -12.31 24.96 -11.50
N GLY A 168 -12.38 26.26 -11.78
CA GLY A 168 -12.13 27.30 -10.77
C GLY A 168 -13.02 27.16 -9.54
N VAL A 169 -12.48 27.39 -8.33
CA VAL A 169 -13.15 27.26 -7.02
C VAL A 169 -14.48 28.03 -6.97
N ASN A 170 -14.53 29.24 -7.54
CA ASN A 170 -15.74 30.05 -7.57
C ASN A 170 -16.84 29.40 -8.41
N ARG A 171 -16.47 28.80 -9.53
CA ARG A 171 -17.42 28.07 -10.39
C ARG A 171 -17.96 26.83 -9.70
N ILE A 172 -17.12 26.07 -8.97
CA ILE A 172 -17.59 24.94 -8.15
C ILE A 172 -18.57 25.42 -7.07
N ARG A 173 -18.29 26.56 -6.41
CA ARG A 173 -19.22 27.14 -5.41
C ARG A 173 -20.57 27.54 -6.00
N GLU A 174 -20.60 28.06 -7.23
CA GLU A 174 -21.86 28.35 -7.94
C GLU A 174 -22.62 27.06 -8.24
N LEU A 175 -21.95 26.05 -8.80
CA LEU A 175 -22.54 24.75 -9.09
C LEU A 175 -23.14 24.08 -7.84
N CYS A 176 -22.46 24.19 -6.69
CA CYS A 176 -23.01 23.69 -5.42
C CYS A 176 -24.26 24.43 -4.91
N LYS A 177 -24.54 25.62 -5.41
CA LYS A 177 -25.77 26.39 -5.07
C LYS A 177 -26.95 26.08 -5.99
N ASP A 178 -26.68 25.51 -7.16
CA ASP A 178 -27.69 25.16 -8.14
C ASP A 178 -28.50 23.93 -7.67
N PRO A 179 -29.84 24.04 -7.49
CA PRO A 179 -30.70 22.95 -7.07
C PRO A 179 -30.72 21.76 -8.02
N MET A 180 -30.33 21.96 -9.28
CA MET A 180 -30.27 20.91 -10.30
C MET A 180 -29.03 20.02 -10.16
N THR A 181 -28.00 20.50 -9.46
CA THR A 181 -26.78 19.75 -9.21
C THR A 181 -26.90 18.92 -7.92
N LYS A 182 -27.07 17.60 -8.05
CA LYS A 182 -27.31 16.70 -6.90
C LYS A 182 -26.03 16.13 -6.28
N PHE A 183 -24.86 16.64 -6.65
CA PHE A 183 -23.58 16.12 -6.17
C PHE A 183 -23.07 16.77 -4.87
N SER A 184 -23.65 17.90 -4.42
CA SER A 184 -23.24 18.59 -3.19
C SER A 184 -24.17 18.31 -2.01
N PHE A 185 -23.62 18.32 -0.80
CA PHE A 185 -24.36 18.20 0.46
C PHE A 185 -23.67 18.98 1.57
N LYS A 186 -24.40 19.31 2.63
CA LYS A 186 -23.87 20.08 3.76
C LYS A 186 -23.67 19.19 4.98
N VAL A 187 -22.54 19.35 5.65
CA VAL A 187 -22.25 18.76 6.96
C VAL A 187 -21.90 19.92 7.90
N GLY A 188 -22.84 20.31 8.75
CA GLY A 188 -22.73 21.53 9.54
C GLY A 188 -22.56 22.76 8.66
N LYS A 189 -21.47 23.51 8.84
CA LYS A 189 -21.15 24.71 8.05
C LYS A 189 -20.35 24.42 6.76
N LYS A 190 -19.91 23.15 6.55
CA LYS A 190 -19.08 22.77 5.40
C LYS A 190 -19.94 22.23 4.27
N VAL A 191 -19.62 22.64 3.03
CA VAL A 191 -20.16 22.04 1.80
C VAL A 191 -19.19 20.96 1.34
N LEU A 192 -19.70 19.76 1.12
CA LEU A 192 -18.96 18.62 0.58
C LEU A 192 -19.57 18.16 -0.73
N ILE A 193 -18.76 17.59 -1.59
CA ILE A 193 -19.11 17.14 -2.93
C ILE A 193 -18.91 15.63 -2.98
N LYS A 194 -19.97 14.86 -3.31
CA LYS A 194 -19.90 13.43 -3.58
C LYS A 194 -19.11 13.21 -4.88
N ARG A 195 -17.92 12.61 -4.80
CA ARG A 195 -17.04 12.47 -5.95
C ARG A 195 -17.70 11.74 -7.12
N GLU A 196 -18.34 10.58 -6.88
CA GLU A 196 -18.99 9.80 -7.94
C GLU A 196 -20.07 10.60 -8.69
N ALA A 197 -20.95 11.28 -7.94
CA ALA A 197 -21.99 12.10 -8.55
C ALA A 197 -21.43 13.33 -9.29
N PHE A 198 -20.28 13.84 -8.85
CA PHE A 198 -19.56 14.91 -9.53
C PHE A 198 -18.91 14.42 -10.83
N ASP A 199 -18.34 13.22 -10.83
CA ASP A 199 -17.79 12.56 -12.03
C ASP A 199 -18.89 12.33 -13.09
N GLU A 200 -20.09 11.89 -12.69
CA GLU A 200 -21.24 11.75 -13.58
C GLU A 200 -21.66 13.09 -14.19
N TYR A 201 -21.71 14.14 -13.38
CA TYR A 201 -22.01 15.49 -13.83
C TYR A 201 -21.00 15.99 -14.86
N LEU A 202 -19.69 15.80 -14.60
CA LEU A 202 -18.61 16.19 -15.53
C LEU A 202 -18.69 15.44 -16.87
N ARG A 203 -19.00 14.15 -16.85
CA ARG A 203 -19.23 13.36 -18.07
C ARG A 203 -20.41 13.88 -18.88
N GLY A 204 -21.49 14.29 -18.21
CA GLY A 204 -22.66 14.85 -18.86
C GLY A 204 -22.40 16.19 -19.59
N ILE A 205 -21.47 17.00 -19.08
CA ILE A 205 -21.08 18.28 -19.73
C ILE A 205 -20.14 18.02 -20.93
N SER A 206 -19.31 16.99 -20.90
CA SER A 206 -18.37 16.68 -21.98
C SER A 206 -19.04 16.09 -23.22
N LEU A 207 -20.34 15.81 -23.17
CA LEU A 207 -21.13 15.25 -24.28
C LEU A 207 -22.04 16.29 -24.97
N MET A 208 -21.99 17.55 -24.55
CA MET A 208 -22.63 18.71 -25.18
C MET A 208 -21.59 19.57 -25.92
#